data_71ab7bc78bd9c38e6b0851434a944173
#
_entry.id   71ab7bc78bd9c38e6b0851434a944173
#
_cell.length_a   1.000
_cell.length_b   1.000
_cell.length_c   1.000
_cell.angle_alpha   90.00
_cell.angle_beta   90.00
_cell.angle_gamma   90.00
#
_symmetry.space_group_name_H-M   'P 1'
#
loop_
_entity.id
_entity.type
_entity.pdbx_description
1 polymer ?
#
loop_
_entity_poly.entity_id
_entity_poly.type
_entity_poly.pdbx_seq_one_letter_code
_entity_poly.pdbx_strand_id
1 'polypeptide(L)'
;VQQILLGILAAGVIYLAFRYGSRGNDAMIPNLLVNNANQQTAPFEDATGAHAGALLGDVRHDPFQSGGMETPSHDRVEAGAIHKSNKGVLFVDEMNTLDIRSQQKLMTAIQEGEFSITGQSERSSGAMVQTEPVPTDFIMVAAGNLDAMENMHPALRSRIKGYGYEVYMDDTIGDDAEMRRKYARFVAQEVENDGRLPHFTEEAVEEVILEARRRAGRKGHLSLKLRDLGGLVRVAGDIARAEDKEFTERDDVLQAKRRSRSIEQQLADNYIERRKDYELTVNEGDVIGRVNGLAVMGEDSGIVLPVMAEVTPSQGPGEVIATGQLKEMAEEAVQNVSAIIKKFSDEDISDKDVHIQFVQAGQQGVDGDSASITVATAVISALEDVPV
;
A
#
# COMPACT_ATOMS: atom_id res chain seq x y z
N VAL A 1 1.13 44.04 -75.90
CA VAL A 1 2.08 43.04 -75.33
C VAL A 1 2.88 43.68 -74.19
N GLN A 2 3.41 44.93 -74.32
CA GLN A 2 4.20 45.57 -73.28
C GLN A 2 3.45 45.84 -71.97
N GLN A 3 2.15 46.21 -72.02
CA GLN A 3 1.33 46.43 -70.82
C GLN A 3 1.01 45.15 -70.08
N ILE A 4 0.87 44.03 -70.78
CA ILE A 4 0.62 42.71 -70.16
C ILE A 4 1.88 42.21 -69.43
N LEU A 5 3.05 42.42 -70.00
CA LEU A 5 4.32 42.07 -69.38
C LEU A 5 4.58 42.86 -68.08
N LEU A 6 4.25 44.18 -68.12
CA LEU A 6 4.38 45.07 -66.95
C LEU A 6 3.40 44.64 -65.83
N GLY A 7 2.18 44.20 -66.16
CA GLY A 7 1.19 43.70 -65.25
C GLY A 7 1.62 42.38 -64.52
N ILE A 8 2.22 41.44 -65.27
CA ILE A 8 2.78 40.22 -64.76
C ILE A 8 3.96 40.48 -63.82
N LEU A 9 4.81 41.42 -64.21
CA LEU A 9 5.97 41.84 -63.40
C LEU A 9 5.53 42.49 -62.07
N ALA A 10 4.53 43.40 -62.13
CA ALA A 10 3.96 44.06 -60.98
C ALA A 10 3.27 43.05 -60.06
N ALA A 11 2.49 42.10 -60.61
CA ALA A 11 1.86 41.04 -59.86
C ALA A 11 2.91 40.10 -59.18
N GLY A 12 4.02 39.81 -59.89
CA GLY A 12 5.14 39.06 -59.35
C GLY A 12 5.84 39.75 -58.18
N VAL A 13 6.05 41.06 -58.28
CA VAL A 13 6.64 41.87 -57.22
C VAL A 13 5.70 41.97 -56.02
N ILE A 14 4.41 42.19 -56.25
CA ILE A 14 3.41 42.22 -55.19
C ILE A 14 3.32 40.83 -54.49
N TYR A 15 3.34 39.73 -55.24
CA TYR A 15 3.37 38.41 -54.72
C TYR A 15 4.63 38.11 -53.87
N LEU A 16 5.79 38.54 -54.36
CA LEU A 16 7.04 38.41 -53.62
C LEU A 16 7.06 39.32 -52.38
N ALA A 17 6.57 40.55 -52.46
CA ALA A 17 6.42 41.45 -51.33
C ALA A 17 5.46 40.91 -50.28
N PHE A 18 4.33 40.29 -50.69
CA PHE A 18 3.40 39.61 -49.79
C PHE A 18 4.04 38.36 -49.18
N ARG A 19 4.74 37.56 -49.96
CA ARG A 19 5.42 36.35 -49.50
C ARG A 19 6.62 36.64 -48.61
N TYR A 20 7.36 37.72 -48.82
CA TYR A 20 8.47 38.16 -47.98
C TYR A 20 8.00 39.04 -46.82
N GLY A 21 6.94 39.86 -47.02
CA GLY A 21 6.36 40.66 -45.95
C GLY A 21 5.49 39.88 -44.97
N SER A 22 4.89 38.77 -45.40
CA SER A 22 4.19 37.88 -44.50
C SER A 22 5.12 36.86 -43.76
N ARG A 23 6.42 36.90 -44.04
CA ARG A 23 7.44 36.48 -43.06
C ARG A 23 7.61 37.59 -42.01
N GLY A 24 6.45 38.11 -41.57
CA GLY A 24 6.36 38.97 -40.40
C GLY A 24 6.99 38.25 -39.24
N ASN A 25 7.74 38.99 -38.47
CA ASN A 25 8.07 38.66 -37.12
C ASN A 25 7.04 37.67 -36.55
N ASP A 26 7.37 36.40 -36.53
CA ASP A 26 6.89 35.52 -35.48
C ASP A 26 7.48 36.10 -34.18
N ALA A 27 6.94 37.25 -33.77
CA ALA A 27 7.17 37.75 -32.43
C ALA A 27 6.80 36.60 -31.54
N MET A 28 7.78 36.05 -30.82
CA MET A 28 7.52 35.02 -29.81
C MET A 28 6.49 35.63 -28.86
N ILE A 29 5.23 35.31 -29.09
CA ILE A 29 4.15 35.70 -28.19
C ILE A 29 4.29 34.73 -27.00
N PRO A 30 4.54 35.22 -25.78
CA PRO A 30 4.65 34.37 -24.63
C PRO A 30 3.37 33.55 -24.46
N ASN A 31 3.50 32.24 -24.41
CA ASN A 31 2.36 31.35 -24.15
C ASN A 31 2.15 31.21 -22.64
N LEU A 32 0.92 31.48 -22.17
CA LEU A 32 0.57 31.35 -20.77
C LEU A 32 0.32 29.87 -20.44
N LEU A 33 1.28 29.20 -19.81
CA LEU A 33 1.23 27.80 -19.49
C LEU A 33 0.23 27.47 -18.35
N VAL A 34 0.12 28.37 -17.37
CA VAL A 34 -0.79 28.22 -16.22
C VAL A 34 -1.51 29.53 -15.98
N ASN A 35 -2.83 29.49 -15.91
CA ASN A 35 -3.66 30.66 -15.64
C ASN A 35 -4.57 30.42 -14.43
N ASN A 36 -4.15 30.91 -13.27
CA ASN A 36 -4.90 30.82 -12.02
C ASN A 36 -5.59 32.16 -11.66
N ALA A 37 -5.59 33.17 -12.58
CA ALA A 37 -6.06 34.53 -12.29
C ALA A 37 -7.54 34.61 -11.87
N ASN A 38 -8.38 33.68 -12.32
CA ASN A 38 -9.82 33.65 -12.02
C ASN A 38 -10.19 32.68 -10.89
N GLN A 39 -9.21 32.01 -10.27
CA GLN A 39 -9.46 31.11 -9.17
C GLN A 39 -9.64 31.89 -7.87
N GLN A 40 -10.72 31.60 -7.13
CA GLN A 40 -11.00 32.22 -5.82
C GLN A 40 -10.29 31.48 -4.66
N THR A 41 -9.85 30.27 -4.90
CA THR A 41 -9.14 29.42 -3.95
C THR A 41 -7.73 29.12 -4.47
N ALA A 42 -6.81 28.80 -3.57
CA ALA A 42 -5.48 28.34 -3.96
C ALA A 42 -5.59 27.09 -4.83
N PRO A 43 -4.73 26.96 -5.87
CA PRO A 43 -4.71 25.76 -6.71
C PRO A 43 -4.51 24.49 -5.88
N PHE A 44 -5.22 23.45 -6.23
CA PHE A 44 -5.06 22.10 -5.65
C PHE A 44 -4.89 21.11 -6.80
N GLU A 45 -3.74 20.44 -6.84
CA GLU A 45 -3.42 19.44 -7.86
C GLU A 45 -3.17 18.10 -7.18
N ASP A 46 -3.92 17.09 -7.58
CA ASP A 46 -3.71 15.69 -7.18
C ASP A 46 -2.84 15.00 -8.24
N ALA A 47 -1.61 14.67 -7.85
CA ALA A 47 -0.64 13.98 -8.69
C ALA A 47 -0.43 12.52 -8.28
N THR A 48 -1.40 11.92 -7.61
CA THR A 48 -1.37 10.51 -7.23
C THR A 48 -1.25 9.61 -8.48
N GLY A 49 -0.24 8.75 -8.50
CA GLY A 49 0.03 7.87 -9.64
C GLY A 49 0.44 8.58 -10.93
N ALA A 50 0.78 9.87 -10.88
CA ALA A 50 1.18 10.62 -12.06
C ALA A 50 2.50 10.09 -12.65
N HIS A 51 2.51 9.87 -13.97
CA HIS A 51 3.77 9.63 -14.68
C HIS A 51 4.59 10.92 -14.81
N ALA A 52 5.88 10.78 -15.13
CA ALA A 52 6.83 11.91 -15.13
C ALA A 52 6.34 13.13 -15.92
N GLY A 53 5.75 12.96 -17.11
CA GLY A 53 5.23 14.05 -17.92
C GLY A 53 4.04 14.77 -17.28
N ALA A 54 3.11 14.03 -16.66
CA ALA A 54 1.97 14.62 -15.96
C ALA A 54 2.41 15.39 -14.70
N LEU A 55 3.43 14.89 -13.99
CA LEU A 55 3.97 15.54 -12.80
C LEU A 55 4.82 16.77 -13.13
N LEU A 56 5.78 16.62 -14.05
CA LEU A 56 6.87 17.57 -14.29
C LEU A 56 6.67 18.44 -15.53
N GLY A 57 5.62 18.18 -16.28
CA GLY A 57 5.41 18.79 -17.61
C GLY A 57 6.13 18.03 -18.72
N ASP A 58 5.63 18.22 -19.93
CA ASP A 58 6.13 17.55 -21.13
C ASP A 58 5.95 18.44 -22.38
N VAL A 59 6.55 18.02 -23.48
CA VAL A 59 6.32 18.60 -24.80
C VAL A 59 5.61 17.55 -25.65
N ARG A 60 4.35 17.78 -25.97
CA ARG A 60 3.52 16.82 -26.71
C ARG A 60 4.13 16.42 -28.03
N HIS A 61 3.94 15.18 -28.41
CA HIS A 61 4.23 14.69 -29.75
C HIS A 61 3.37 15.41 -30.79
N ASP A 62 3.93 15.75 -31.98
CA ASP A 62 3.19 16.39 -33.06
C ASP A 62 2.38 15.35 -33.86
N PRO A 63 1.03 15.36 -33.82
CA PRO A 63 0.21 14.43 -34.56
C PRO A 63 0.27 14.63 -36.08
N PHE A 64 0.79 15.78 -36.59
CA PHE A 64 0.79 16.12 -37.98
C PHE A 64 2.14 15.89 -38.70
N GLN A 65 3.07 15.15 -38.10
CA GLN A 65 4.39 14.83 -38.68
C GLN A 65 4.35 14.27 -40.11
N SER A 66 3.28 13.64 -40.52
CA SER A 66 3.11 13.04 -41.85
C SER A 66 2.52 13.99 -42.90
N GLY A 67 2.10 15.21 -42.55
CA GLY A 67 1.36 16.13 -43.43
C GLY A 67 2.10 17.37 -43.86
N GLY A 68 3.34 17.59 -43.43
CA GLY A 68 4.17 18.76 -43.84
C GLY A 68 3.83 20.06 -43.13
N MET A 69 2.86 20.11 -42.24
CA MET A 69 2.59 21.22 -41.32
C MET A 69 2.97 20.79 -39.89
N GLU A 70 4.08 21.32 -39.40
CA GLU A 70 4.58 21.02 -38.06
C GLU A 70 4.18 22.14 -37.08
N THR A 71 3.60 21.73 -35.97
CA THR A 71 3.32 22.63 -34.83
C THR A 71 4.64 22.98 -34.13
N PRO A 72 4.98 24.27 -33.94
CA PRO A 72 6.19 24.62 -33.22
C PRO A 72 6.28 23.99 -31.83
N SER A 73 7.49 23.63 -31.40
CA SER A 73 7.69 22.92 -30.11
C SER A 73 7.19 23.72 -28.91
N HIS A 74 7.27 25.06 -28.96
CA HIS A 74 6.80 25.95 -27.89
C HIS A 74 5.28 25.95 -27.73
N ASP A 75 4.51 25.66 -28.78
CA ASP A 75 3.04 25.53 -28.70
C ASP A 75 2.59 24.16 -28.15
N ARG A 76 3.51 23.21 -28.09
CA ARG A 76 3.26 21.84 -27.61
C ARG A 76 3.64 21.60 -26.14
N VAL A 77 4.15 22.64 -25.47
CA VAL A 77 4.54 22.56 -24.07
C VAL A 77 3.30 22.43 -23.17
N GLU A 78 3.31 21.46 -22.28
CA GLU A 78 2.29 21.25 -21.26
C GLU A 78 2.85 21.39 -19.86
N ALA A 79 2.16 22.18 -19.04
CA ALA A 79 2.48 22.32 -17.63
C ALA A 79 2.14 21.03 -16.87
N GLY A 80 3.08 20.52 -16.09
CA GLY A 80 2.84 19.44 -15.15
C GLY A 80 2.15 19.91 -13.88
N ALA A 81 1.78 18.93 -13.02
CA ALA A 81 1.11 19.19 -11.74
C ALA A 81 1.90 20.16 -10.84
N ILE A 82 3.25 20.06 -10.81
CA ILE A 82 4.11 20.98 -10.04
C ILE A 82 3.94 22.44 -10.45
N HIS A 83 3.70 22.72 -11.75
CA HIS A 83 3.50 24.08 -12.25
C HIS A 83 2.09 24.57 -12.00
N LYS A 84 1.07 23.67 -12.18
CA LYS A 84 -0.35 23.98 -11.94
C LYS A 84 -0.62 24.27 -10.47
N SER A 85 0.11 23.59 -9.56
CA SER A 85 0.01 23.81 -8.13
C SER A 85 0.75 25.05 -7.61
N ASN A 86 1.37 25.85 -8.49
CA ASN A 86 2.10 27.06 -8.06
C ASN A 86 1.23 28.00 -7.23
N LYS A 87 1.73 28.42 -6.05
CA LYS A 87 1.00 29.16 -5.01
C LYS A 87 -0.21 28.42 -4.42
N GLY A 88 -0.19 27.09 -4.49
CA GLY A 88 -1.24 26.20 -3.99
C GLY A 88 -0.69 24.95 -3.31
N VAL A 89 -1.38 23.86 -3.51
CA VAL A 89 -1.08 22.56 -2.90
C VAL A 89 -0.89 21.49 -3.98
N LEU A 90 0.22 20.78 -3.90
CA LEU A 90 0.47 19.54 -4.62
C LEU A 90 0.21 18.37 -3.66
N PHE A 91 -0.78 17.54 -3.96
CA PHE A 91 -1.08 16.33 -3.21
C PHE A 91 -0.54 15.10 -3.95
N VAL A 92 0.12 14.20 -3.24
CA VAL A 92 0.61 12.94 -3.79
C VAL A 92 0.34 11.82 -2.80
N ASP A 93 -0.61 10.96 -3.10
CA ASP A 93 -0.78 9.70 -2.36
C ASP A 93 0.12 8.61 -2.94
N GLU A 94 0.46 7.62 -2.13
CA GLU A 94 1.37 6.54 -2.51
C GLU A 94 2.68 7.04 -3.14
N MET A 95 3.37 7.92 -2.44
CA MET A 95 4.59 8.60 -2.89
C MET A 95 5.66 7.65 -3.43
N ASN A 96 5.67 6.39 -3.00
CA ASN A 96 6.54 5.31 -3.46
C ASN A 96 6.27 4.85 -4.91
N THR A 97 5.10 5.19 -5.48
CA THR A 97 4.76 4.83 -6.86
C THR A 97 5.46 5.74 -7.88
N LEU A 98 5.92 6.92 -7.45
CA LEU A 98 6.73 7.78 -8.29
C LEU A 98 8.11 7.15 -8.52
N ASP A 99 8.56 7.11 -9.77
CA ASP A 99 9.90 6.65 -10.09
C ASP A 99 10.99 7.55 -9.44
N ILE A 100 12.15 6.97 -9.16
CA ILE A 100 13.24 7.66 -8.44
C ILE A 100 13.71 8.92 -9.15
N ARG A 101 13.67 8.97 -10.49
CA ARG A 101 14.08 10.14 -11.25
C ARG A 101 13.07 11.27 -11.09
N SER A 102 11.77 10.96 -11.10
CA SER A 102 10.70 11.91 -10.81
C SER A 102 10.79 12.45 -9.39
N GLN A 103 11.09 11.60 -8.40
CA GLN A 103 11.33 12.03 -7.03
C GLN A 103 12.52 13.00 -6.91
N GLN A 104 13.63 12.75 -7.63
CA GLN A 104 14.79 13.67 -7.68
C GLN A 104 14.46 15.01 -8.30
N LYS A 105 13.73 15.02 -9.42
CA LYS A 105 13.30 16.26 -10.10
C LYS A 105 12.30 17.04 -9.25
N LEU A 106 11.37 16.36 -8.59
CA LEU A 106 10.44 16.96 -7.63
C LEU A 106 11.19 17.64 -6.48
N MET A 107 12.24 17.00 -5.97
CA MET A 107 13.12 17.59 -4.95
C MET A 107 13.77 18.88 -5.45
N THR A 108 14.24 18.92 -6.71
CA THR A 108 14.82 20.11 -7.31
C THR A 108 13.77 21.24 -7.43
N ALA A 109 12.56 20.92 -7.89
CA ALA A 109 11.47 21.87 -7.99
C ALA A 109 11.11 22.51 -6.63
N ILE A 110 11.04 21.68 -5.56
CA ILE A 110 10.80 22.16 -4.19
C ILE A 110 11.93 23.08 -3.69
N GLN A 111 13.19 22.79 -4.07
CA GLN A 111 14.34 23.55 -3.58
C GLN A 111 14.48 24.91 -4.26
N GLU A 112 14.29 24.94 -5.57
CA GLU A 112 14.55 26.12 -6.40
C GLU A 112 13.30 27.00 -6.54
N GLY A 113 12.10 26.44 -6.26
CA GLY A 113 10.83 27.15 -6.43
C GLY A 113 10.47 27.40 -7.89
N GLU A 114 11.25 26.84 -8.80
CA GLU A 114 11.05 26.91 -10.26
C GLU A 114 11.57 25.63 -10.92
N PHE A 115 10.99 25.25 -12.04
CA PHE A 115 11.38 24.05 -12.77
C PHE A 115 11.16 24.21 -14.28
N SER A 116 12.16 23.89 -15.11
CA SER A 116 12.06 23.94 -16.57
C SER A 116 11.39 22.70 -17.12
N ILE A 117 10.44 22.87 -18.04
CA ILE A 117 9.80 21.78 -18.77
C ILE A 117 10.74 21.35 -19.89
N THR A 118 11.03 20.04 -19.97
CA THR A 118 11.95 19.47 -20.96
C THR A 118 11.25 18.39 -21.76
N GLY A 119 11.43 18.41 -23.07
CA GLY A 119 10.96 17.37 -23.99
C GLY A 119 12.01 17.01 -25.02
N GLN A 120 11.90 15.85 -25.68
CA GLN A 120 12.79 15.48 -26.79
C GLN A 120 12.28 16.07 -28.09
N SER A 121 13.20 16.66 -28.89
CA SER A 121 12.89 17.07 -30.25
C SER A 121 12.92 15.87 -31.19
N GLU A 122 11.85 15.70 -31.95
CA GLU A 122 11.71 14.60 -32.91
C GLU A 122 12.58 14.77 -34.18
N ARG A 123 12.99 15.98 -34.46
CA ARG A 123 13.77 16.30 -35.67
C ARG A 123 15.26 15.96 -35.60
N SER A 124 15.82 15.88 -34.42
CA SER A 124 17.22 15.50 -34.29
C SER A 124 17.35 14.54 -33.12
N SER A 125 17.92 13.37 -33.38
CA SER A 125 18.24 12.41 -32.31
C SER A 125 19.19 13.07 -31.31
N GLY A 126 18.64 13.64 -30.23
CA GLY A 126 19.38 14.25 -29.15
C GLY A 126 19.17 15.76 -28.92
N ALA A 127 18.38 16.46 -29.74
CA ALA A 127 18.02 17.84 -29.42
C ALA A 127 16.93 17.87 -28.35
N MET A 128 17.23 18.53 -27.25
CA MET A 128 16.30 18.73 -26.14
C MET A 128 15.63 20.10 -26.26
N VAL A 129 14.31 20.13 -26.18
CA VAL A 129 13.54 21.36 -26.05
C VAL A 129 13.38 21.63 -24.57
N GLN A 130 13.77 22.80 -24.10
CA GLN A 130 13.68 23.22 -22.72
C GLN A 130 13.07 24.62 -22.65
N THR A 131 12.12 24.81 -21.73
CA THR A 131 11.58 26.13 -21.42
C THR A 131 12.53 26.90 -20.52
N GLU A 132 12.34 28.21 -20.42
CA GLU A 132 12.83 28.97 -19.27
C GLU A 132 12.22 28.36 -17.98
N PRO A 133 12.87 28.55 -16.80
CA PRO A 133 12.33 28.10 -15.54
C PRO A 133 10.92 28.63 -15.30
N VAL A 134 9.99 27.74 -14.96
CA VAL A 134 8.59 28.05 -14.66
C VAL A 134 8.38 27.95 -13.15
N PRO A 135 7.72 28.93 -12.50
CA PRO A 135 7.52 28.91 -11.05
C PRO A 135 6.80 27.66 -10.54
N THR A 136 7.32 27.07 -9.44
CA THR A 136 6.80 25.88 -8.77
C THR A 136 6.79 26.03 -7.25
N ASP A 137 6.35 27.19 -6.76
CA ASP A 137 6.24 27.48 -5.33
C ASP A 137 4.90 26.95 -4.81
N PHE A 138 4.92 25.75 -4.22
CA PHE A 138 3.75 25.04 -3.73
C PHE A 138 4.02 24.40 -2.36
N ILE A 139 2.94 24.12 -1.63
CA ILE A 139 2.97 23.27 -0.43
C ILE A 139 2.75 21.82 -0.88
N MET A 140 3.70 20.95 -0.57
CA MET A 140 3.55 19.54 -0.85
C MET A 140 2.90 18.80 0.33
N VAL A 141 1.86 18.03 0.04
CA VAL A 141 1.24 17.08 0.97
C VAL A 141 1.40 15.68 0.38
N ALA A 142 2.19 14.85 1.03
CA ALA A 142 2.42 13.48 0.59
C ALA A 142 1.84 12.49 1.60
N ALA A 143 1.25 11.41 1.10
CA ALA A 143 0.77 10.29 1.90
C ALA A 143 1.40 8.97 1.42
N GLY A 144 1.39 7.96 2.27
CA GLY A 144 1.87 6.63 1.93
C GLY A 144 1.96 5.72 3.15
N ASN A 145 2.11 4.44 2.92
CA ASN A 145 2.31 3.44 3.96
C ASN A 145 3.76 3.46 4.47
N LEU A 146 4.03 2.83 5.62
CA LEU A 146 5.38 2.74 6.18
C LEU A 146 6.35 2.06 5.21
N ASP A 147 5.93 0.99 4.53
CA ASP A 147 6.72 0.29 3.51
C ASP A 147 7.09 1.21 2.32
N ALA A 148 6.24 2.20 2.04
CA ALA A 148 6.49 3.21 1.03
C ALA A 148 7.70 4.09 1.36
N MET A 149 7.97 4.29 2.64
CA MET A 149 9.11 5.10 3.11
C MET A 149 10.46 4.44 2.81
N GLU A 150 10.54 3.11 2.77
CA GLU A 150 11.75 2.36 2.43
C GLU A 150 12.12 2.52 0.95
N ASN A 151 11.10 2.68 0.09
CA ASN A 151 11.25 2.86 -1.36
C ASN A 151 11.37 4.34 -1.78
N MET A 152 11.32 5.27 -0.84
CA MET A 152 11.50 6.70 -1.11
C MET A 152 12.98 7.05 -1.25
N HIS A 153 13.30 7.95 -2.19
CA HIS A 153 14.67 8.44 -2.35
C HIS A 153 15.17 9.12 -1.06
N PRO A 154 16.30 8.68 -0.48
CA PRO A 154 16.77 9.17 0.83
C PRO A 154 16.90 10.70 0.92
N ALA A 155 17.36 11.36 -0.17
CA ALA A 155 17.50 12.81 -0.21
C ALA A 155 16.14 13.52 -0.15
N LEU A 156 15.10 13.00 -0.83
CA LEU A 156 13.75 13.56 -0.77
C LEU A 156 13.18 13.43 0.63
N ARG A 157 13.30 12.26 1.25
CA ARG A 157 12.88 12.03 2.64
C ARG A 157 13.59 12.97 3.61
N SER A 158 14.89 13.13 3.47
CA SER A 158 15.66 14.07 4.29
C SER A 158 15.17 15.52 4.15
N ARG A 159 14.76 15.92 2.94
CA ARG A 159 14.21 17.25 2.68
C ARG A 159 12.84 17.44 3.33
N ILE A 160 11.93 16.48 3.13
CA ILE A 160 10.60 16.52 3.77
C ILE A 160 10.77 16.65 5.28
N LYS A 161 11.63 15.87 5.89
CA LYS A 161 11.92 15.92 7.33
C LYS A 161 12.56 17.24 7.78
N GLY A 162 13.38 17.85 6.94
CA GLY A 162 14.09 19.09 7.28
C GLY A 162 13.26 20.37 7.11
N TYR A 163 12.26 20.37 6.23
CA TYR A 163 11.46 21.55 5.90
C TYR A 163 9.97 21.38 6.14
N GLY A 164 9.53 20.21 6.56
CA GLY A 164 8.12 19.88 6.76
C GLY A 164 7.88 19.10 8.04
N TYR A 165 6.73 18.44 8.09
CA TYR A 165 6.28 17.64 9.21
C TYR A 165 6.01 16.22 8.73
N GLU A 166 6.52 15.22 9.48
CA GLU A 166 6.10 13.84 9.34
C GLU A 166 4.99 13.58 10.37
N VAL A 167 3.82 13.14 9.89
CA VAL A 167 2.66 12.84 10.74
C VAL A 167 2.35 11.36 10.63
N TYR A 168 2.49 10.65 11.75
CA TYR A 168 2.04 9.26 11.83
C TYR A 168 0.54 9.22 12.06
N MET A 169 -0.17 8.45 11.25
CA MET A 169 -1.61 8.23 11.39
C MET A 169 -1.84 6.95 12.17
N ASP A 170 -2.44 7.08 13.36
CA ASP A 170 -2.78 5.93 14.19
C ASP A 170 -3.78 5.02 13.48
N ASP A 171 -3.66 3.73 13.67
CA ASP A 171 -4.58 2.69 13.17
C ASP A 171 -5.70 2.36 14.16
N THR A 172 -5.62 2.89 15.39
CA THR A 172 -6.60 2.70 16.44
C THR A 172 -6.91 3.99 17.19
N ILE A 173 -8.08 4.09 17.80
CA ILE A 173 -8.51 5.23 18.61
C ILE A 173 -9.18 4.74 19.89
N GLY A 174 -9.16 5.56 20.96
CA GLY A 174 -9.80 5.23 22.23
C GLY A 174 -11.31 4.98 22.08
N ASP A 175 -11.82 3.94 22.75
CA ASP A 175 -13.23 3.57 22.75
C ASP A 175 -13.98 4.36 23.81
N ASP A 176 -14.56 5.48 23.42
CA ASP A 176 -15.43 6.31 24.25
C ASP A 176 -16.80 6.56 23.59
N ALA A 177 -17.69 7.20 24.34
CA ALA A 177 -19.05 7.44 23.86
C ALA A 177 -19.12 8.40 22.65
N GLU A 178 -18.14 9.30 22.48
CA GLU A 178 -18.08 10.18 21.32
C GLU A 178 -17.66 9.40 20.08
N MET A 179 -16.63 8.58 20.19
CA MET A 179 -16.17 7.74 19.09
C MET A 179 -17.24 6.74 18.65
N ARG A 180 -17.93 6.07 19.59
CA ARG A 180 -19.05 5.18 19.23
C ARG A 180 -20.14 5.89 18.44
N ARG A 181 -20.47 7.15 18.78
CA ARG A 181 -21.39 7.96 17.96
C ARG A 181 -20.85 8.28 16.57
N LYS A 182 -19.52 8.48 16.44
CA LYS A 182 -18.89 8.66 15.13
C LYS A 182 -18.94 7.38 14.29
N TYR A 183 -18.79 6.20 14.91
CA TYR A 183 -18.95 4.92 14.22
C TYR A 183 -20.39 4.69 13.78
N ALA A 184 -21.40 5.01 14.62
CA ALA A 184 -22.80 4.96 14.19
C ALA A 184 -23.07 5.88 12.99
N ARG A 185 -22.50 7.11 13.01
CA ARG A 185 -22.57 8.02 11.86
C ARG A 185 -21.86 7.45 10.63
N PHE A 186 -20.70 6.82 10.80
CA PHE A 186 -19.98 6.16 9.72
C PHE A 186 -20.83 5.07 9.08
N VAL A 187 -21.46 4.19 9.87
CA VAL A 187 -22.39 3.16 9.34
C VAL A 187 -23.52 3.79 8.53
N ALA A 188 -24.16 4.85 9.07
CA ALA A 188 -25.23 5.57 8.37
C ALA A 188 -24.73 6.18 7.04
N GLN A 189 -23.53 6.77 7.02
CA GLN A 189 -22.93 7.33 5.80
C GLN A 189 -22.63 6.26 4.76
N GLU A 190 -22.14 5.07 5.15
CA GLU A 190 -21.91 3.96 4.21
C GLU A 190 -23.22 3.49 3.58
N VAL A 191 -24.32 3.43 4.35
CA VAL A 191 -25.66 3.10 3.86
C VAL A 191 -26.17 4.16 2.87
N GLU A 192 -26.09 5.44 3.25
CA GLU A 192 -26.52 6.55 2.38
C GLU A 192 -25.70 6.64 1.09
N ASN A 193 -24.40 6.43 1.16
CA ASN A 193 -23.51 6.45 -0.02
C ASN A 193 -23.81 5.32 -1.02
N ASP A 194 -24.17 4.12 -0.53
CA ASP A 194 -24.61 3.03 -1.40
C ASP A 194 -26.04 3.29 -1.96
N GLY A 195 -26.93 3.83 -1.17
CA GLY A 195 -28.30 4.23 -1.55
C GLY A 195 -29.26 3.06 -1.82
N ARG A 196 -28.85 1.81 -1.60
CA ARG A 196 -29.65 0.60 -1.83
C ARG A 196 -29.77 -0.28 -0.61
N LEU A 197 -28.93 -0.04 0.41
CA LEU A 197 -28.87 -0.86 1.61
C LEU A 197 -29.93 -0.43 2.61
N PRO A 198 -30.56 -1.37 3.35
CA PRO A 198 -31.42 -1.06 4.47
C PRO A 198 -30.61 -0.38 5.60
N HIS A 199 -31.26 0.52 6.34
CA HIS A 199 -30.65 1.11 7.53
C HIS A 199 -30.43 0.07 8.62
N PHE A 200 -29.42 0.31 9.44
CA PHE A 200 -28.99 -0.59 10.51
C PHE A 200 -29.78 -0.32 11.79
N THR A 201 -30.17 -1.38 12.50
CA THR A 201 -30.68 -1.29 13.85
C THR A 201 -29.57 -0.92 14.83
N GLU A 202 -29.93 -0.46 16.04
CA GLU A 202 -28.95 -0.13 17.08
C GLU A 202 -28.06 -1.33 17.42
N GLU A 203 -28.63 -2.51 17.55
CA GLU A 203 -27.92 -3.76 17.85
C GLU A 203 -26.97 -4.15 16.70
N ALA A 204 -27.34 -3.89 15.46
CA ALA A 204 -26.47 -4.11 14.32
C ALA A 204 -25.26 -3.16 14.31
N VAL A 205 -25.50 -1.88 14.64
CA VAL A 205 -24.41 -0.89 14.78
C VAL A 205 -23.48 -1.27 15.95
N GLU A 206 -24.03 -1.71 17.08
CA GLU A 206 -23.22 -2.20 18.20
C GLU A 206 -22.35 -3.40 17.82
N GLU A 207 -22.85 -4.33 17.00
CA GLU A 207 -22.07 -5.45 16.50
C GLU A 207 -20.92 -5.01 15.56
N VAL A 208 -21.14 -3.97 14.75
CA VAL A 208 -20.05 -3.35 13.94
C VAL A 208 -19.00 -2.70 14.85
N ILE A 209 -19.41 -2.01 15.91
CA ILE A 209 -18.49 -1.42 16.90
C ILE A 209 -17.72 -2.52 17.65
N LEU A 210 -18.37 -3.62 17.98
CA LEU A 210 -17.71 -4.77 18.61
C LEU A 210 -16.64 -5.38 17.68
N GLU A 211 -16.92 -5.45 16.39
CA GLU A 211 -15.94 -5.87 15.39
C GLU A 211 -14.78 -4.87 15.27
N ALA A 212 -15.05 -3.58 15.35
CA ALA A 212 -14.00 -2.55 15.38
C ALA A 212 -13.08 -2.70 16.61
N ARG A 213 -13.65 -3.08 17.80
CA ARG A 213 -12.85 -3.40 18.99
C ARG A 213 -11.98 -4.64 18.77
N ARG A 214 -12.55 -5.69 18.18
CA ARG A 214 -11.83 -6.93 17.90
C ARG A 214 -10.63 -6.66 16.98
N ARG A 215 -10.85 -5.89 15.92
CA ARG A 215 -9.81 -5.55 14.93
C ARG A 215 -8.76 -4.59 15.46
N ALA A 216 -9.05 -3.83 16.51
CA ALA A 216 -8.06 -2.94 17.12
C ALA A 216 -6.89 -3.71 17.76
N GLY A 217 -7.08 -4.99 18.15
CA GLY A 217 -6.05 -5.79 18.82
C GLY A 217 -5.56 -5.19 20.15
N ARG A 218 -6.17 -4.10 20.61
CA ARG A 218 -5.78 -3.35 21.79
C ARG A 218 -6.99 -3.07 22.68
N LYS A 219 -6.86 -3.41 23.98
CA LYS A 219 -7.94 -3.20 24.95
C LYS A 219 -8.34 -1.73 25.04
N GLY A 220 -9.65 -1.45 24.98
CA GLY A 220 -10.21 -0.10 25.10
C GLY A 220 -10.01 0.78 23.87
N HIS A 221 -9.75 0.18 22.69
CA HIS A 221 -9.59 0.89 21.44
C HIS A 221 -10.53 0.35 20.36
N LEU A 222 -10.76 1.18 19.34
CA LEU A 222 -11.48 0.88 18.10
C LEU A 222 -10.51 1.00 16.92
N SER A 223 -10.63 0.11 15.94
CA SER A 223 -9.82 0.11 14.73
C SER A 223 -10.23 1.23 13.78
N LEU A 224 -9.29 2.02 13.29
CA LEU A 224 -9.49 3.04 12.26
C LEU A 224 -9.38 2.48 10.82
N LYS A 225 -9.28 1.16 10.63
CA LYS A 225 -9.36 0.51 9.33
C LYS A 225 -10.81 0.56 8.79
N LEU A 226 -11.29 1.79 8.52
CA LEU A 226 -12.68 2.05 8.15
C LEU A 226 -13.07 1.44 6.80
N ARG A 227 -12.14 1.27 5.87
CA ARG A 227 -12.39 0.59 4.59
C ARG A 227 -12.90 -0.84 4.81
N ASP A 228 -12.29 -1.58 5.73
CA ASP A 228 -12.64 -2.97 6.03
C ASP A 228 -13.97 -3.06 6.76
N LEU A 229 -14.21 -2.11 7.69
CA LEU A 229 -15.49 -2.01 8.38
C LEU A 229 -16.63 -1.60 7.43
N GLY A 230 -16.38 -0.70 6.49
CA GLY A 230 -17.33 -0.35 5.42
C GLY A 230 -17.64 -1.54 4.51
N GLY A 231 -16.64 -2.39 4.25
CA GLY A 231 -16.85 -3.67 3.57
C GLY A 231 -17.83 -4.57 4.32
N LEU A 232 -17.65 -4.70 5.64
CA LEU A 232 -18.57 -5.46 6.48
C LEU A 232 -20.00 -4.89 6.48
N VAL A 233 -20.13 -3.56 6.59
CA VAL A 233 -21.43 -2.86 6.53
C VAL A 233 -22.13 -3.17 5.20
N ARG A 234 -21.43 -3.04 4.06
CA ARG A 234 -22.02 -3.33 2.74
C ARG A 234 -22.47 -4.79 2.62
N VAL A 235 -21.66 -5.74 3.05
CA VAL A 235 -22.05 -7.17 2.98
C VAL A 235 -23.25 -7.46 3.89
N ALA A 236 -23.32 -6.88 5.10
CA ALA A 236 -24.47 -7.06 5.99
C ALA A 236 -25.75 -6.47 5.40
N GLY A 237 -25.67 -5.26 4.83
CA GLY A 237 -26.79 -4.63 4.15
C GLY A 237 -27.26 -5.40 2.91
N ASP A 238 -26.33 -5.98 2.14
CA ASP A 238 -26.66 -6.84 1.00
C ASP A 238 -27.39 -8.12 1.42
N ILE A 239 -27.01 -8.72 2.57
CA ILE A 239 -27.71 -9.88 3.14
C ILE A 239 -29.15 -9.50 3.51
N ALA A 240 -29.33 -8.41 4.26
CA ALA A 240 -30.65 -7.93 4.65
C ALA A 240 -31.53 -7.62 3.44
N ARG A 241 -30.96 -6.95 2.43
CA ARG A 241 -31.64 -6.66 1.17
C ARG A 241 -32.05 -7.92 0.40
N ALA A 242 -31.20 -8.94 0.37
CA ALA A 242 -31.50 -10.20 -0.31
C ALA A 242 -32.62 -10.98 0.38
N GLU A 243 -32.88 -10.72 1.65
CA GLU A 243 -33.98 -11.28 2.45
C GLU A 243 -35.20 -10.33 2.53
N ASP A 244 -35.23 -9.24 1.72
CA ASP A 244 -36.28 -8.23 1.69
C ASP A 244 -36.60 -7.61 3.06
N LYS A 245 -35.60 -7.48 3.94
CA LYS A 245 -35.74 -6.89 5.26
C LYS A 245 -35.84 -5.37 5.19
N GLU A 246 -36.62 -4.77 6.07
CA GLU A 246 -36.73 -3.30 6.21
C GLU A 246 -35.45 -2.68 6.83
N PHE A 247 -34.82 -3.42 7.75
CA PHE A 247 -33.60 -3.00 8.44
C PHE A 247 -32.54 -4.11 8.40
N THR A 248 -31.28 -3.71 8.46
CA THR A 248 -30.16 -4.61 8.69
C THR A 248 -30.05 -4.90 10.17
N GLU A 249 -30.18 -6.15 10.54
CA GLU A 249 -30.20 -6.61 11.92
C GLU A 249 -28.83 -7.16 12.36
N ARG A 250 -28.67 -7.38 13.68
CA ARG A 250 -27.44 -7.95 14.24
C ARG A 250 -27.02 -9.26 13.58
N ASP A 251 -27.98 -10.15 13.30
CA ASP A 251 -27.70 -11.45 12.70
C ASP A 251 -27.14 -11.32 11.27
N ASP A 252 -27.53 -10.30 10.54
CA ASP A 252 -26.99 -10.01 9.20
C ASP A 252 -25.50 -9.61 9.28
N VAL A 253 -25.15 -8.81 10.30
CA VAL A 253 -23.75 -8.47 10.58
C VAL A 253 -22.94 -9.71 10.96
N LEU A 254 -23.47 -10.59 11.80
CA LEU A 254 -22.82 -11.86 12.17
C LEU A 254 -22.64 -12.78 10.96
N GLN A 255 -23.62 -12.84 10.05
CA GLN A 255 -23.48 -13.57 8.80
C GLN A 255 -22.45 -12.93 7.89
N ALA A 256 -22.46 -11.60 7.78
CA ALA A 256 -21.48 -10.86 6.99
C ALA A 256 -20.04 -11.13 7.45
N LYS A 257 -19.78 -11.17 8.74
CA LYS A 257 -18.48 -11.54 9.32
C LYS A 257 -17.99 -12.91 8.84
N ARG A 258 -18.90 -13.85 8.64
CA ARG A 258 -18.56 -15.20 8.14
C ARG A 258 -18.32 -15.22 6.63
N ARG A 259 -19.04 -14.38 5.86
CA ARG A 259 -18.95 -14.30 4.40
C ARG A 259 -17.81 -13.40 3.90
N SER A 260 -17.46 -12.35 4.65
CA SER A 260 -16.40 -11.40 4.31
C SER A 260 -15.02 -11.81 4.81
N ARG A 261 -14.77 -13.12 4.96
CA ARG A 261 -13.45 -13.64 5.34
C ARG A 261 -12.43 -13.37 4.25
N SER A 262 -11.23 -12.97 4.67
CA SER A 262 -10.10 -12.81 3.75
C SER A 262 -9.72 -14.13 3.07
N ILE A 263 -9.00 -14.08 1.97
CA ILE A 263 -8.51 -15.29 1.28
C ILE A 263 -7.63 -16.10 2.24
N GLU A 264 -6.83 -15.44 3.06
CA GLU A 264 -5.96 -16.07 4.06
C GLU A 264 -6.79 -16.85 5.10
N GLN A 265 -7.90 -16.26 5.58
CA GLN A 265 -8.83 -16.92 6.48
C GLN A 265 -9.49 -18.14 5.83
N GLN A 266 -9.92 -18.00 4.57
CA GLN A 266 -10.51 -19.12 3.83
C GLN A 266 -9.51 -20.23 3.57
N LEU A 267 -8.23 -19.88 3.29
CA LEU A 267 -7.16 -20.85 3.14
C LEU A 267 -6.85 -21.56 4.48
N ALA A 268 -6.84 -20.83 5.60
CA ALA A 268 -6.67 -21.41 6.92
C ALA A 268 -7.80 -22.39 7.27
N ASP A 269 -9.06 -22.02 7.00
CA ASP A 269 -10.20 -22.93 7.21
C ASP A 269 -10.09 -24.20 6.36
N ASN A 270 -9.75 -24.08 5.08
CA ASN A 270 -9.51 -25.23 4.19
C ASN A 270 -8.37 -26.12 4.70
N TYR A 271 -7.32 -25.50 5.21
CA TYR A 271 -6.19 -26.21 5.75
C TYR A 271 -6.55 -26.98 7.02
N ILE A 272 -7.32 -26.35 7.91
CA ILE A 272 -7.85 -26.99 9.11
C ILE A 272 -8.78 -28.16 8.75
N GLU A 273 -9.72 -27.94 7.80
CA GLU A 273 -10.68 -28.97 7.39
C GLU A 273 -9.98 -30.20 6.83
N ARG A 274 -9.01 -30.03 5.94
CA ARG A 274 -8.21 -31.14 5.39
C ARG A 274 -7.40 -31.89 6.44
N ARG A 275 -7.03 -31.23 7.55
CA ARG A 275 -6.25 -31.86 8.64
C ARG A 275 -7.09 -32.62 9.62
N LYS A 276 -8.38 -32.32 9.77
CA LYS A 276 -9.30 -33.09 10.56
C LYS A 276 -9.35 -34.55 10.10
N ASP A 277 -9.22 -34.79 8.80
CA ASP A 277 -9.23 -36.12 8.22
C ASP A 277 -8.02 -37.00 8.62
N TYR A 278 -6.93 -36.37 9.09
CA TYR A 278 -5.66 -37.07 9.42
C TYR A 278 -5.40 -37.19 10.93
N GLU A 279 -6.32 -36.73 11.81
CA GLU A 279 -6.18 -36.75 13.28
C GLU A 279 -4.82 -36.19 13.78
N LEU A 280 -4.28 -35.21 13.08
CA LEU A 280 -2.94 -34.67 13.38
C LEU A 280 -2.90 -33.79 14.64
N THR A 281 -4.04 -33.28 15.08
CA THR A 281 -4.17 -32.51 16.33
C THR A 281 -4.78 -33.35 17.41
N VAL A 282 -4.08 -33.50 18.55
CA VAL A 282 -4.63 -34.11 19.75
C VAL A 282 -5.36 -33.02 20.52
N ASN A 283 -6.69 -33.14 20.62
CA ASN A 283 -7.53 -32.16 21.31
C ASN A 283 -7.99 -32.66 22.70
N GLU A 284 -7.79 -33.91 22.97
CA GLU A 284 -8.21 -34.56 24.25
C GLU A 284 -7.09 -35.47 24.73
N GLY A 285 -6.84 -35.45 26.04
CA GLY A 285 -5.81 -36.25 26.68
C GLY A 285 -4.41 -35.60 26.61
N ASP A 286 -3.52 -36.11 27.46
CA ASP A 286 -2.16 -35.62 27.61
C ASP A 286 -1.20 -36.59 26.89
N VAL A 287 -0.21 -36.04 26.15
CA VAL A 287 0.73 -36.83 25.35
C VAL A 287 2.16 -36.34 25.62
N ILE A 288 3.08 -37.28 25.80
CA ILE A 288 4.49 -36.98 26.03
C ILE A 288 5.13 -36.44 24.73
N GLY A 289 5.91 -35.38 24.85
CA GLY A 289 6.70 -34.82 23.77
C GLY A 289 5.88 -34.16 22.64
N ARG A 290 4.58 -33.91 22.84
CA ARG A 290 3.73 -33.33 21.81
C ARG A 290 2.91 -32.16 22.33
N VAL A 291 3.00 -31.02 21.68
CA VAL A 291 2.31 -29.79 22.06
C VAL A 291 1.70 -29.13 20.83
N ASN A 292 0.47 -28.62 20.96
CA ASN A 292 -0.20 -27.87 19.93
C ASN A 292 0.26 -26.40 19.96
N GLY A 293 1.11 -26.01 19.02
CA GLY A 293 1.54 -24.63 18.81
C GLY A 293 0.49 -23.82 18.05
N LEU A 294 0.51 -22.51 18.28
CA LEU A 294 -0.31 -21.56 17.53
C LEU A 294 0.55 -20.82 16.54
N ALA A 295 0.19 -20.85 15.27
CA ALA A 295 0.86 -20.10 14.20
C ALA A 295 -0.10 -19.09 13.58
N VAL A 296 0.38 -17.89 13.28
CA VAL A 296 -0.38 -16.83 12.61
C VAL A 296 -0.26 -17.02 11.09
N MET A 297 -1.37 -16.87 10.39
CA MET A 297 -1.44 -16.92 8.94
C MET A 297 -2.11 -15.63 8.43
N GLY A 298 -1.30 -14.70 7.90
CA GLY A 298 -1.78 -13.36 7.54
C GLY A 298 -2.09 -12.49 8.77
N GLU A 299 -2.88 -11.42 8.57
CA GLU A 299 -3.18 -10.46 9.64
C GLU A 299 -4.26 -10.95 10.63
N ASP A 300 -5.21 -11.77 10.17
CA ASP A 300 -6.46 -12.06 10.90
C ASP A 300 -6.75 -13.56 11.08
N SER A 301 -5.84 -14.45 10.76
CA SER A 301 -6.04 -15.89 10.87
C SER A 301 -4.90 -16.60 11.59
N GLY A 302 -5.22 -17.75 12.17
CA GLY A 302 -4.25 -18.61 12.82
C GLY A 302 -4.57 -20.08 12.58
N ILE A 303 -3.55 -20.89 12.72
CA ILE A 303 -3.65 -22.34 12.62
C ILE A 303 -3.02 -22.99 13.85
N VAL A 304 -3.50 -24.16 14.19
CA VAL A 304 -2.83 -25.02 15.17
C VAL A 304 -1.77 -25.84 14.45
N LEU A 305 -0.55 -25.78 14.94
CA LEU A 305 0.60 -26.49 14.39
C LEU A 305 1.19 -27.40 15.46
N PRO A 306 1.00 -28.72 15.39
CA PRO A 306 1.59 -29.62 16.33
C PRO A 306 3.12 -29.63 16.26
N VAL A 307 3.76 -29.52 17.40
CA VAL A 307 5.21 -29.69 17.58
C VAL A 307 5.45 -30.99 18.33
N MET A 308 6.32 -31.82 17.83
CA MET A 308 6.75 -33.06 18.44
C MET A 308 8.21 -32.99 18.84
N ALA A 309 8.55 -33.48 19.98
CA ALA A 309 9.91 -33.64 20.45
C ALA A 309 10.15 -35.09 20.86
N GLU A 310 11.26 -35.66 20.44
CA GLU A 310 11.77 -36.96 20.85
C GLU A 310 13.20 -36.82 21.31
N VAL A 311 13.55 -37.55 22.38
CA VAL A 311 14.91 -37.55 22.94
C VAL A 311 15.47 -38.97 22.80
N THR A 312 16.63 -39.06 22.20
CA THR A 312 17.30 -40.35 21.96
C THR A 312 18.75 -40.28 22.45
N PRO A 313 19.35 -41.43 22.90
CA PRO A 313 20.75 -41.44 23.25
C PRO A 313 21.63 -41.07 22.05
N SER A 314 22.59 -40.15 22.25
CA SER A 314 23.57 -39.76 21.23
C SER A 314 24.78 -40.70 21.23
N GLN A 315 25.38 -40.90 20.07
CA GLN A 315 26.68 -41.61 19.92
C GLN A 315 27.88 -40.68 20.09
N GLY A 316 27.67 -39.40 20.33
CA GLY A 316 28.65 -38.35 20.48
C GLY A 316 28.13 -37.22 21.37
N PRO A 317 28.62 -36.01 21.22
CA PRO A 317 28.02 -34.85 21.86
C PRO A 317 26.57 -34.69 21.39
N GLY A 318 25.64 -34.52 22.33
CA GLY A 318 24.21 -34.39 22.02
C GLY A 318 23.92 -33.20 21.10
N GLU A 319 23.11 -33.42 20.09
CA GLU A 319 22.70 -32.42 19.10
C GLU A 319 21.20 -32.12 19.19
N VAL A 320 20.82 -30.89 18.84
CA VAL A 320 19.42 -30.51 18.66
C VAL A 320 19.13 -30.43 17.17
N ILE A 321 18.24 -31.29 16.70
CA ILE A 321 17.89 -31.47 15.29
C ILE A 321 16.44 -31.02 15.11
N ALA A 322 16.24 -29.90 14.40
CA ALA A 322 14.92 -29.40 14.08
C ALA A 322 14.57 -29.66 12.61
N THR A 323 13.34 -30.14 12.38
CA THR A 323 12.83 -30.44 11.03
C THR A 323 11.44 -29.80 10.82
N GLY A 324 11.06 -29.51 9.56
CA GLY A 324 9.73 -28.97 9.21
C GLY A 324 9.76 -27.63 8.52
N GLN A 325 10.74 -27.33 7.66
CA GLN A 325 10.84 -26.07 6.89
C GLN A 325 10.80 -24.81 7.77
N LEU A 326 11.68 -24.75 8.74
CA LEU A 326 11.86 -23.60 9.61
C LEU A 326 12.53 -22.46 8.86
N LYS A 327 12.11 -21.24 9.14
CA LYS A 327 12.80 -20.02 8.75
C LYS A 327 13.72 -19.55 9.87
N GLU A 328 14.53 -18.55 9.58
CA GLU A 328 15.63 -18.07 10.41
C GLU A 328 15.24 -17.80 11.87
N MET A 329 14.13 -17.06 12.11
CA MET A 329 13.65 -16.76 13.48
C MET A 329 13.20 -18.00 14.25
N ALA A 330 12.58 -18.96 13.59
CA ALA A 330 12.17 -20.20 14.23
C ALA A 330 13.36 -21.14 14.51
N GLU A 331 14.41 -21.12 13.69
CA GLU A 331 15.66 -21.81 13.97
C GLU A 331 16.39 -21.19 15.17
N GLU A 332 16.44 -19.87 15.26
CA GLU A 332 16.99 -19.15 16.43
C GLU A 332 16.20 -19.48 17.71
N ALA A 333 14.85 -19.54 17.60
CA ALA A 333 13.99 -19.92 18.74
C ALA A 333 14.33 -21.32 19.27
N VAL A 334 14.57 -22.30 18.40
CA VAL A 334 14.99 -23.66 18.78
C VAL A 334 16.35 -23.63 19.46
N GLN A 335 17.32 -22.88 18.95
CA GLN A 335 18.65 -22.74 19.55
C GLN A 335 18.59 -22.09 20.95
N ASN A 336 17.79 -21.03 21.12
CA ASN A 336 17.61 -20.37 22.39
C ASN A 336 16.96 -21.28 23.43
N VAL A 337 15.93 -22.01 23.05
CA VAL A 337 15.26 -23.00 23.90
C VAL A 337 16.23 -24.12 24.32
N SER A 338 17.05 -24.61 23.40
CA SER A 338 18.09 -25.60 23.70
C SER A 338 19.08 -25.12 24.76
N ALA A 339 19.50 -23.86 24.71
CA ALA A 339 20.37 -23.25 25.72
C ALA A 339 19.67 -23.12 27.08
N ILE A 340 18.37 -22.79 27.09
CA ILE A 340 17.57 -22.68 28.31
C ILE A 340 17.39 -24.06 28.97
N ILE A 341 17.05 -25.08 28.18
CA ILE A 341 16.88 -26.47 28.70
C ILE A 341 18.17 -26.97 29.33
N LYS A 342 19.32 -26.78 28.68
CA LYS A 342 20.65 -27.12 29.22
C LYS A 342 20.92 -26.45 30.59
N LYS A 343 20.31 -25.32 30.87
CA LYS A 343 20.49 -24.57 32.14
C LYS A 343 19.53 -24.99 33.23
N PHE A 344 18.30 -25.42 32.90
CA PHE A 344 17.23 -25.63 33.84
C PHE A 344 16.83 -27.12 34.03
N SER A 345 17.23 -27.98 33.12
CA SER A 345 17.01 -29.44 33.31
C SER A 345 18.05 -29.97 34.30
N ASP A 346 17.61 -30.76 35.26
CA ASP A 346 18.48 -31.49 36.20
C ASP A 346 19.17 -32.70 35.51
N GLU A 347 18.70 -33.08 34.32
CA GLU A 347 19.32 -34.15 33.52
C GLU A 347 20.42 -33.61 32.62
N ASP A 348 21.53 -34.36 32.54
CA ASP A 348 22.62 -34.09 31.60
C ASP A 348 22.16 -34.48 30.18
N ILE A 349 21.88 -33.45 29.33
CA ILE A 349 21.49 -33.66 27.93
C ILE A 349 22.69 -33.68 26.97
N SER A 350 23.92 -33.66 27.50
CA SER A 350 25.12 -33.66 26.69
C SER A 350 25.37 -34.96 25.92
N ASP A 351 24.71 -36.02 26.30
CA ASP A 351 24.74 -37.38 25.69
C ASP A 351 23.42 -37.77 25.00
N LYS A 352 22.50 -36.79 24.82
CA LYS A 352 21.17 -37.03 24.21
C LYS A 352 21.00 -36.16 22.95
N ASP A 353 20.47 -36.78 21.89
CA ASP A 353 20.00 -36.05 20.73
C ASP A 353 18.52 -35.67 20.89
N VAL A 354 18.20 -34.40 20.69
CA VAL A 354 16.84 -33.87 20.78
C VAL A 354 16.31 -33.61 19.37
N HIS A 355 15.35 -34.39 18.94
CA HIS A 355 14.68 -34.23 17.67
C HIS A 355 13.40 -33.42 17.85
N ILE A 356 13.27 -32.31 17.11
CA ILE A 356 12.10 -31.43 17.13
C ILE A 356 11.50 -31.44 15.73
N GLN A 357 10.22 -31.79 15.63
CA GLN A 357 9.50 -31.80 14.38
C GLN A 357 8.28 -30.88 14.43
N PHE A 358 8.23 -29.91 13.52
CA PHE A 358 7.03 -29.12 13.25
C PHE A 358 6.20 -29.87 12.22
N VAL A 359 5.12 -30.49 12.68
CA VAL A 359 4.30 -31.39 11.84
C VAL A 359 3.55 -30.55 10.80
N GLN A 360 3.91 -30.74 9.52
CA GLN A 360 3.24 -30.12 8.37
C GLN A 360 3.22 -28.58 8.37
N ALA A 361 4.32 -27.95 8.72
CA ALA A 361 4.58 -26.57 8.32
C ALA A 361 4.53 -26.50 6.79
N GLY A 362 3.46 -26.04 6.18
CA GLY A 362 3.22 -26.05 4.73
C GLY A 362 4.38 -25.44 3.93
N GLN A 363 4.23 -25.27 2.63
CA GLN A 363 5.29 -24.75 1.74
C GLN A 363 5.84 -23.36 2.13
N GLN A 364 5.15 -22.61 2.99
CA GLN A 364 5.58 -21.28 3.44
C GLN A 364 6.52 -21.30 4.65
N GLY A 365 6.74 -22.45 5.28
CA GLY A 365 7.57 -22.59 6.47
C GLY A 365 6.94 -21.95 7.74
N VAL A 366 7.62 -22.14 8.89
CA VAL A 366 7.26 -21.53 10.18
C VAL A 366 8.27 -20.43 10.48
N ASP A 367 7.78 -19.27 10.91
CA ASP A 367 8.59 -18.14 11.33
C ASP A 367 8.02 -17.50 12.61
N GLY A 368 8.90 -16.94 13.45
CA GLY A 368 8.52 -16.19 14.65
C GLY A 368 8.93 -16.82 15.97
N ASP A 369 9.15 -15.97 16.96
CA ASP A 369 9.60 -16.32 18.34
C ASP A 369 8.56 -17.07 19.15
N SER A 370 7.27 -16.99 18.78
CA SER A 370 6.16 -17.61 19.52
C SER A 370 6.26 -19.13 19.59
N ALA A 371 7.03 -19.77 18.69
CA ALA A 371 7.31 -21.19 18.71
C ALA A 371 8.14 -21.62 19.94
N SER A 372 8.89 -20.71 20.56
CA SER A 372 9.82 -21.01 21.65
C SER A 372 9.17 -21.70 22.84
N ILE A 373 8.00 -21.24 23.30
CA ILE A 373 7.30 -21.84 24.43
C ILE A 373 6.76 -23.24 24.08
N THR A 374 6.24 -23.43 22.87
CA THR A 374 5.74 -24.71 22.37
C THR A 374 6.86 -25.73 22.28
N VAL A 375 8.01 -25.34 21.72
CA VAL A 375 9.22 -26.16 21.62
C VAL A 375 9.74 -26.52 23.01
N ALA A 376 9.87 -25.53 23.90
CA ALA A 376 10.36 -25.77 25.28
C ALA A 376 9.47 -26.76 26.00
N THR A 377 8.14 -26.61 25.92
CA THR A 377 7.19 -27.52 26.58
C THR A 377 7.28 -28.91 26.00
N ALA A 378 7.35 -29.08 24.67
CA ALA A 378 7.46 -30.39 24.03
C ALA A 378 8.77 -31.09 24.42
N VAL A 379 9.90 -30.37 24.41
CA VAL A 379 11.22 -30.93 24.75
C VAL A 379 11.29 -31.32 26.25
N ILE A 380 10.82 -30.47 27.16
CA ILE A 380 10.79 -30.77 28.60
C ILE A 380 9.88 -31.98 28.86
N SER A 381 8.70 -32.05 28.24
CA SER A 381 7.80 -33.18 28.33
C SER A 381 8.48 -34.49 27.88
N ALA A 382 9.23 -34.46 26.79
CA ALA A 382 9.96 -35.59 26.27
C ALA A 382 11.18 -35.98 27.13
N LEU A 383 11.86 -35.01 27.74
CA LEU A 383 13.01 -35.23 28.62
C LEU A 383 12.60 -35.84 29.96
N GLU A 384 11.58 -35.29 30.57
CA GLU A 384 11.11 -35.65 31.91
C GLU A 384 10.07 -36.80 31.88
N ASP A 385 9.71 -37.30 30.69
CA ASP A 385 8.67 -38.30 30.46
C ASP A 385 7.32 -37.94 31.11
N VAL A 386 6.99 -36.64 31.09
CA VAL A 386 5.77 -36.07 31.68
C VAL A 386 4.79 -35.64 30.56
N PRO A 387 3.57 -36.22 30.56
CA PRO A 387 2.58 -35.82 29.55
C PRO A 387 2.06 -34.42 29.80
N VAL A 388 1.76 -33.68 28.69
CA VAL A 388 1.28 -32.30 28.67
C VAL A 388 0.10 -32.15 27.72
#